data_20059033f7f2a0272ed723c582c2dce8
#
_entry.id   20059033f7f2a0272ed723c582c2dce8
#
_cell.length_a   1.000
_cell.length_b   1.000
_cell.length_c   1.000
_cell.angle_alpha   90.00
_cell.angle_beta   90.00
_cell.angle_gamma   90.00
#
_symmetry.space_group_name_H-M   'P 1'
#
loop_
_entity.id
_entity.type
_entity.pdbx_description
1 polymer ?
#
loop_
_entity_poly.entity_id
_entity_poly.type
_entity_poly.pdbx_seq_one_letter_code
_entity_poly.pdbx_strand_id
1 'polypeptide(L)'
;MADKTIAAAAQWYARLCADDVSAADLAAHGRWLAANPEHARIWGQVERLRGTLGAAPARLAADTLNRADQHFSRRRAALRNGLGAVALLGAGGLAAWRNLPMERMLADYRTGAGERRELRLADGTLLWLDSASAVDVTVDAGQRRIFVHAGEILVDTENVRPGLPPLRVLTAHGAVRPLGTRFIVTRQDDLTRVAVLRHAVALEPATGGAPVILKAGEQGTLAPAGAQAAGAITGEPDAWTRGLLVVDNWRLDDFIARLDRYRPGLLRCDDGVAALRLSGAFPVDDTDQALAAVTRALPVNIARFTRYYVRIVARR
;
A
#
# COMPACT_ATOMS: atom_id res chain seq x y z
N MET A 1 -13.49 7.14 14.14
CA MET A 1 -13.30 6.43 15.42
C MET A 1 -12.07 5.50 15.40
N ALA A 2 -11.78 4.80 14.32
CA ALA A 2 -10.60 3.92 14.20
C ALA A 2 -9.26 4.61 14.51
N ASP A 3 -9.05 5.84 14.06
CA ASP A 3 -7.81 6.61 14.29
C ASP A 3 -7.44 6.77 15.77
N LYS A 4 -8.43 7.01 16.64
CA LYS A 4 -8.19 7.16 18.08
C LYS A 4 -7.81 5.85 18.74
N THR A 5 -8.37 4.74 18.27
CA THR A 5 -8.08 3.40 18.81
C THR A 5 -6.71 2.92 18.39
N ILE A 6 -6.29 3.18 17.15
CA ILE A 6 -4.95 2.89 16.64
C ILE A 6 -3.91 3.71 17.41
N ALA A 7 -4.14 5.00 17.63
CA ALA A 7 -3.26 5.85 18.41
C ALA A 7 -3.11 5.36 19.87
N ALA A 8 -4.21 4.92 20.48
CA ALA A 8 -4.19 4.33 21.83
C ALA A 8 -3.42 3.01 21.87
N ALA A 9 -3.58 2.13 20.87
CA ALA A 9 -2.82 0.88 20.77
C ALA A 9 -1.31 1.15 20.63
N ALA A 10 -0.93 2.16 19.84
CA ALA A 10 0.47 2.56 19.68
C ALA A 10 1.07 3.11 20.98
N GLN A 11 0.30 3.90 21.75
CA GLN A 11 0.71 4.39 23.07
C GLN A 11 0.93 3.23 24.06
N TRP A 12 0.00 2.25 24.10
CA TRP A 12 0.16 1.06 24.90
C TRP A 12 1.39 0.24 24.50
N TYR A 13 1.63 0.08 23.20
CA TYR A 13 2.83 -0.61 22.72
C TYR A 13 4.11 0.08 23.20
N ALA A 14 4.22 1.41 23.04
CA ALA A 14 5.37 2.18 23.49
C ALA A 14 5.56 2.04 25.03
N ARG A 15 4.48 2.10 25.82
CA ARG A 15 4.55 1.95 27.27
C ARG A 15 4.98 0.55 27.69
N LEU A 16 4.47 -0.50 27.03
CA LEU A 16 4.80 -1.89 27.34
C LEU A 16 6.18 -2.33 26.82
N CYS A 17 6.83 -1.55 25.95
CA CYS A 17 8.21 -1.77 25.52
C CYS A 17 9.24 -0.96 26.32
N ALA A 18 8.82 -0.14 27.29
CA ALA A 18 9.72 0.60 28.17
C ALA A 18 10.32 -0.32 29.26
N ASP A 19 11.55 -0.02 29.70
CA ASP A 19 12.25 -0.84 30.71
C ASP A 19 11.62 -0.74 32.12
N ASP A 20 10.70 0.23 32.33
CA ASP A 20 10.07 0.53 33.62
C ASP A 20 8.58 0.18 33.71
N VAL A 21 8.13 -0.86 33.00
CA VAL A 21 6.73 -1.29 33.00
C VAL A 21 6.27 -1.74 34.38
N SER A 22 5.24 -1.08 34.92
CA SER A 22 4.68 -1.40 36.23
C SER A 22 3.51 -2.40 36.14
N ALA A 23 3.19 -3.07 37.26
CA ALA A 23 2.00 -3.91 37.38
C ALA A 23 0.69 -3.10 37.14
N ALA A 24 0.70 -1.81 37.47
CA ALA A 24 -0.42 -0.90 37.22
C ALA A 24 -0.64 -0.64 35.72
N ASP A 25 0.45 -0.56 34.93
CA ASP A 25 0.39 -0.42 33.47
C ASP A 25 -0.21 -1.66 32.82
N LEU A 26 0.21 -2.85 33.23
CA LEU A 26 -0.35 -4.11 32.74
C LEU A 26 -1.84 -4.24 33.05
N ALA A 27 -2.25 -3.88 34.27
CA ALA A 27 -3.67 -3.88 34.66
C ALA A 27 -4.48 -2.85 33.88
N ALA A 28 -3.93 -1.65 33.61
CA ALA A 28 -4.58 -0.61 32.83
C ALA A 28 -4.72 -1.02 31.34
N HIS A 29 -3.70 -1.64 30.76
CA HIS A 29 -3.75 -2.21 29.42
C HIS A 29 -4.83 -3.31 29.30
N GLY A 30 -4.90 -4.22 30.30
CA GLY A 30 -5.95 -5.24 30.34
C GLY A 30 -7.36 -4.67 30.38
N ARG A 31 -7.59 -3.60 31.17
CA ARG A 31 -8.89 -2.87 31.17
C ARG A 31 -9.19 -2.22 29.84
N TRP A 32 -8.18 -1.65 29.19
CA TRP A 32 -8.36 -1.04 27.87
C TRP A 32 -8.75 -2.07 26.81
N LEU A 33 -8.10 -3.27 26.82
CA LEU A 33 -8.49 -4.37 25.92
C LEU A 33 -9.92 -4.85 26.15
N ALA A 34 -10.34 -4.95 27.41
CA ALA A 34 -11.68 -5.42 27.77
C ALA A 34 -12.80 -4.38 27.50
N ALA A 35 -12.45 -3.11 27.36
CA ALA A 35 -13.42 -2.02 27.19
C ALA A 35 -14.13 -2.02 25.82
N ASN A 36 -13.52 -2.60 24.77
CA ASN A 36 -14.10 -2.66 23.43
C ASN A 36 -13.47 -3.80 22.63
N PRO A 37 -14.25 -4.67 21.95
CA PRO A 37 -13.74 -5.72 21.07
C PRO A 37 -12.80 -5.19 19.97
N GLU A 38 -13.00 -3.98 19.51
CA GLU A 38 -12.14 -3.32 18.51
C GLU A 38 -10.73 -3.06 19.06
N HIS A 39 -10.57 -2.78 20.35
CA HIS A 39 -9.27 -2.63 20.98
C HIS A 39 -8.47 -3.94 20.95
N ALA A 40 -9.13 -5.07 21.28
CA ALA A 40 -8.50 -6.39 21.22
C ALA A 40 -8.13 -6.78 19.78
N ARG A 41 -8.98 -6.46 18.81
CA ARG A 41 -8.73 -6.69 17.39
C ARG A 41 -7.48 -5.94 16.91
N ILE A 42 -7.41 -4.64 17.19
CA ILE A 42 -6.27 -3.79 16.80
C ILE A 42 -5.00 -4.21 17.55
N TRP A 43 -5.09 -4.56 18.83
CA TRP A 43 -3.94 -5.05 19.59
C TRP A 43 -3.38 -6.35 19.02
N GLY A 44 -4.22 -7.30 18.65
CA GLY A 44 -3.80 -8.53 17.98
C GLY A 44 -3.06 -8.28 16.65
N GLN A 45 -3.38 -7.19 15.93
CA GLN A 45 -2.64 -6.76 14.75
C GLN A 45 -1.25 -6.22 15.12
N VAL A 46 -1.14 -5.42 16.19
CA VAL A 46 0.15 -4.90 16.70
C VAL A 46 1.06 -6.05 17.15
N GLU A 47 0.53 -7.07 17.81
CA GLU A 47 1.30 -8.25 18.23
C GLU A 47 1.80 -9.10 17.04
N ARG A 48 0.99 -9.26 15.99
CA ARG A 48 1.43 -9.94 14.76
C ARG A 48 2.59 -9.19 14.08
N LEU A 49 2.56 -7.86 14.06
CA LEU A 49 3.66 -7.03 13.57
C LEU A 49 4.95 -7.23 14.39
N ARG A 50 4.83 -7.31 15.72
CA ARG A 50 5.95 -7.61 16.60
C ARG A 50 6.59 -8.96 16.27
N GLY A 51 5.80 -9.99 15.99
CA GLY A 51 6.31 -11.31 15.60
C GLY A 51 7.09 -11.29 14.28
N THR A 52 6.70 -10.44 13.34
CA THR A 52 7.38 -10.26 12.03
C THR A 52 8.64 -9.37 12.13
N LEU A 53 8.63 -8.36 12.98
CA LEU A 53 9.78 -7.44 13.18
C LEU A 53 10.82 -8.01 14.15
N GLY A 54 10.44 -8.89 15.06
CA GLY A 54 11.35 -9.58 15.99
C GLY A 54 12.31 -10.58 15.34
N ALA A 55 12.16 -10.86 14.05
CA ALA A 55 13.11 -11.66 13.25
C ALA A 55 14.26 -10.83 12.64
N ALA A 56 14.25 -9.51 12.75
CA ALA A 56 15.41 -8.69 12.36
C ALA A 56 16.45 -8.74 13.50
N PRO A 57 17.71 -9.14 13.21
CA PRO A 57 18.70 -9.35 14.26
C PRO A 57 19.04 -8.03 14.97
N ALA A 58 18.69 -7.92 16.22
CA ALA A 58 19.09 -6.84 17.14
C ALA A 58 20.63 -6.62 17.21
N ARG A 59 21.41 -7.54 16.64
CA ARG A 59 22.87 -7.48 16.55
C ARG A 59 23.39 -6.36 15.63
N LEU A 60 22.62 -5.94 14.62
CA LEU A 60 23.06 -4.84 13.72
C LEU A 60 22.92 -3.44 14.36
N ALA A 61 22.00 -3.27 15.31
CA ALA A 61 21.86 -2.02 16.06
C ALA A 61 22.92 -1.90 17.17
N ALA A 62 23.27 -3.02 17.82
CA ALA A 62 24.30 -3.04 18.88
C ALA A 62 25.71 -2.80 18.34
N ASP A 63 26.06 -3.30 17.16
CA ASP A 63 27.39 -3.13 16.57
C ASP A 63 27.65 -1.70 16.06
N THR A 64 26.61 -0.96 15.66
CA THR A 64 26.72 0.45 15.31
C THR A 64 26.86 1.35 16.54
N LEU A 65 26.21 1.00 17.66
CA LEU A 65 26.33 1.74 18.92
C LEU A 65 27.69 1.50 19.60
N ASN A 66 28.20 0.27 19.60
CA ASN A 66 29.51 -0.07 20.20
C ASN A 66 30.70 0.52 19.45
N ARG A 67 30.61 0.78 18.13
CA ARG A 67 31.65 1.47 17.38
C ARG A 67 31.65 2.98 17.59
N ALA A 68 30.55 3.58 18.01
CA ALA A 68 30.46 4.99 18.38
C ALA A 68 31.11 5.24 19.75
N ASP A 69 31.08 4.29 20.68
CA ASP A 69 31.54 4.45 22.07
C ASP A 69 33.08 4.47 22.22
N GLN A 70 33.84 3.90 21.27
CA GLN A 70 35.30 3.85 21.34
C GLN A 70 36.03 5.13 20.91
N HIS A 71 35.32 6.15 20.37
CA HIS A 71 35.93 7.42 19.95
C HIS A 71 35.59 8.64 20.83
N PHE A 72 34.84 8.52 21.91
CA PHE A 72 34.32 9.64 22.70
C PHE A 72 34.98 9.89 24.07
N SER A 73 36.24 9.49 24.27
CA SER A 73 36.92 9.77 25.54
C SER A 73 37.54 11.17 25.69
N ARG A 74 37.26 12.12 24.79
CA ARG A 74 37.76 13.52 24.94
C ARG A 74 36.71 14.50 24.43
N ARG A 75 35.79 14.98 25.30
CA ARG A 75 35.23 16.35 25.29
C ARG A 75 34.00 16.49 26.17
N ARG A 76 34.19 17.02 27.38
CA ARG A 76 33.11 17.46 28.30
C ARG A 76 32.24 18.65 27.78
N ALA A 77 32.51 19.17 26.59
CA ALA A 77 31.70 20.21 25.95
C ALA A 77 30.53 19.71 25.09
N ALA A 78 30.46 18.39 24.79
CA ALA A 78 29.43 17.81 23.89
C ALA A 78 28.13 17.39 24.63
N LEU A 79 28.11 17.38 25.98
CA LEU A 79 26.93 16.99 26.76
C LEU A 79 25.76 17.99 26.66
N ARG A 80 25.99 19.25 26.31
CA ARG A 80 24.94 20.25 26.07
C ARG A 80 24.30 20.12 24.67
N ASN A 81 25.05 19.57 23.70
CA ASN A 81 24.53 19.34 22.31
C ASN A 81 23.97 17.94 22.11
N GLY A 82 24.30 16.97 22.98
CA GLY A 82 23.77 15.60 22.93
C GLY A 82 22.28 15.51 23.27
N LEU A 83 21.81 16.33 24.21
CA LEU A 83 20.37 16.42 24.54
C LEU A 83 19.54 16.94 23.34
N GLY A 84 20.14 17.86 22.55
CA GLY A 84 19.51 18.36 21.32
C GLY A 84 19.43 17.28 20.23
N ALA A 85 20.45 16.44 20.09
CA ALA A 85 20.46 15.36 19.09
C ALA A 85 19.48 14.23 19.45
N VAL A 86 19.37 13.86 20.73
CA VAL A 86 18.37 12.88 21.20
C VAL A 86 16.96 13.44 21.08
N ALA A 87 16.74 14.73 21.36
CA ALA A 87 15.47 15.38 21.14
C ALA A 87 15.10 15.49 19.65
N LEU A 88 16.07 15.72 18.76
CA LEU A 88 15.88 15.75 17.30
C LEU A 88 15.63 14.35 16.74
N LEU A 89 16.32 13.31 17.22
CA LEU A 89 16.06 11.93 16.84
C LEU A 89 14.72 11.44 17.41
N GLY A 90 14.35 11.83 18.62
CA GLY A 90 13.05 11.55 19.22
C GLY A 90 11.91 12.28 18.51
N ALA A 91 12.07 13.56 18.21
CA ALA A 91 11.07 14.35 17.49
C ALA A 91 11.00 13.96 16.00
N GLY A 92 12.13 13.69 15.35
CA GLY A 92 12.19 13.19 13.99
C GLY A 92 11.64 11.77 13.89
N GLY A 93 11.93 10.90 14.85
CA GLY A 93 11.34 9.56 14.98
C GLY A 93 9.84 9.62 15.23
N LEU A 94 9.36 10.53 16.09
CA LEU A 94 7.94 10.72 16.38
C LEU A 94 7.19 11.33 15.18
N ALA A 95 7.82 12.26 14.45
CA ALA A 95 7.25 12.81 13.21
C ALA A 95 7.23 11.79 12.06
N ALA A 96 8.30 11.00 11.92
CA ALA A 96 8.32 9.87 10.98
C ALA A 96 7.27 8.81 11.37
N TRP A 97 7.08 8.57 12.66
CA TRP A 97 6.08 7.62 13.19
C TRP A 97 4.64 8.10 12.96
N ARG A 98 4.38 9.41 13.09
CA ARG A 98 3.07 10.00 12.75
C ARG A 98 2.74 9.91 11.26
N ASN A 99 3.75 9.85 10.39
CA ASN A 99 3.60 9.74 8.94
C ASN A 99 3.74 8.30 8.42
N LEU A 100 4.02 7.31 9.30
CA LEU A 100 3.93 5.91 8.91
C LEU A 100 2.48 5.57 8.60
N PRO A 101 2.18 4.97 7.44
CA PRO A 101 0.83 4.57 7.08
C PRO A 101 0.42 3.33 7.91
N MET A 102 0.14 3.54 9.20
CA MET A 102 -0.22 2.48 10.16
C MET A 102 -1.40 1.64 9.64
N GLU A 103 -2.37 2.28 8.98
CA GLU A 103 -3.51 1.59 8.37
C GLU A 103 -3.06 0.55 7.34
N ARG A 104 -2.03 0.86 6.52
CA ARG A 104 -1.45 -0.09 5.55
C ARG A 104 -0.74 -1.25 6.24
N MET A 105 -0.09 -0.98 7.39
CA MET A 105 0.66 -1.99 8.14
C MET A 105 -0.25 -2.93 8.93
N LEU A 106 -1.43 -2.48 9.33
CA LEU A 106 -2.39 -3.21 10.15
C LEU A 106 -3.49 -3.90 9.33
N ALA A 107 -3.51 -3.73 8.01
CA ALA A 107 -4.52 -4.30 7.13
C ALA A 107 -4.60 -5.84 7.23
N ASP A 108 -5.81 -6.40 7.11
CA ASP A 108 -6.09 -7.84 7.21
C ASP A 108 -5.32 -8.65 6.15
N TYR A 109 -5.25 -8.11 4.93
CA TYR A 109 -4.51 -8.71 3.81
C TYR A 109 -3.58 -7.69 3.19
N ARG A 110 -2.33 -8.12 2.94
CA ARG A 110 -1.28 -7.28 2.35
C ARG A 110 -0.47 -8.07 1.36
N THR A 111 0.11 -7.34 0.41
CA THR A 111 1.13 -7.83 -0.51
C THR A 111 2.37 -6.94 -0.43
N GLY A 112 3.54 -7.53 -0.53
CA GLY A 112 4.82 -6.84 -0.68
C GLY A 112 5.06 -6.33 -2.11
N ALA A 113 6.21 -5.69 -2.34
CA ALA A 113 6.63 -5.30 -3.69
C ALA A 113 6.88 -6.55 -4.55
N GLY A 114 6.22 -6.62 -5.70
CA GLY A 114 6.24 -7.76 -6.61
C GLY A 114 5.36 -8.95 -6.20
N GLU A 115 4.77 -8.93 -5.00
CA GLU A 115 3.86 -9.96 -4.55
C GLU A 115 2.45 -9.70 -5.08
N ARG A 116 1.77 -10.77 -5.50
CA ARG A 116 0.35 -10.77 -5.89
C ARG A 116 -0.35 -11.90 -5.16
N ARG A 117 -1.61 -11.70 -4.83
CA ARG A 117 -2.37 -12.68 -4.05
C ARG A 117 -3.81 -12.77 -4.54
N GLU A 118 -4.29 -14.00 -4.72
CA GLU A 118 -5.69 -14.30 -4.98
C GLU A 118 -6.35 -14.79 -3.68
N LEU A 119 -7.53 -14.28 -3.38
CA LEU A 119 -8.35 -14.64 -2.23
C LEU A 119 -9.77 -14.96 -2.70
N ARG A 120 -10.31 -16.03 -2.16
CA ARG A 120 -11.75 -16.32 -2.26
C ARG A 120 -12.41 -16.01 -0.92
N LEU A 121 -13.28 -15.01 -0.92
CA LEU A 121 -14.00 -14.60 0.28
C LEU A 121 -15.13 -15.57 0.62
N ALA A 122 -15.64 -15.50 1.85
CA ALA A 122 -16.68 -16.42 2.35
C ALA A 122 -18.01 -16.34 1.59
N ASP A 123 -18.29 -15.20 0.94
CA ASP A 123 -19.47 -14.96 0.12
C ASP A 123 -19.34 -15.46 -1.33
N GLY A 124 -18.16 -15.92 -1.73
CA GLY A 124 -17.84 -16.36 -3.10
C GLY A 124 -17.15 -15.27 -3.94
N THR A 125 -17.02 -14.04 -3.46
CA THR A 125 -16.25 -12.98 -4.14
C THR A 125 -14.80 -13.42 -4.35
N LEU A 126 -14.29 -13.23 -5.57
CA LEU A 126 -12.87 -13.38 -5.87
C LEU A 126 -12.19 -12.00 -5.77
N LEU A 127 -11.13 -11.93 -5.00
CA LEU A 127 -10.36 -10.72 -4.75
C LEU A 127 -8.89 -10.98 -5.09
N TRP A 128 -8.35 -10.27 -6.07
CA TRP A 128 -6.91 -10.24 -6.35
C TRP A 128 -6.30 -8.97 -5.81
N LEU A 129 -5.18 -9.09 -5.12
CA LEU A 129 -4.35 -8.00 -4.66
C LEU A 129 -3.10 -7.94 -5.55
N ASP A 130 -2.86 -6.78 -6.15
CA ASP A 130 -1.63 -6.47 -6.88
C ASP A 130 -0.49 -6.10 -5.92
N SER A 131 0.69 -5.85 -6.46
CA SER A 131 1.90 -5.42 -5.73
C SER A 131 1.63 -4.24 -4.79
N ALA A 132 2.19 -4.32 -3.58
CA ALA A 132 2.13 -3.27 -2.55
C ALA A 132 0.70 -2.81 -2.21
N SER A 133 -0.23 -3.76 -2.13
CA SER A 133 -1.64 -3.52 -1.78
C SER A 133 -1.92 -3.85 -0.32
N ALA A 134 -2.90 -3.16 0.27
CA ALA A 134 -3.35 -3.37 1.64
C ALA A 134 -4.85 -3.17 1.74
N VAL A 135 -5.58 -4.17 2.27
CA VAL A 135 -7.04 -4.15 2.37
C VAL A 135 -7.52 -4.74 3.69
N ASP A 136 -8.62 -4.19 4.22
CA ASP A 136 -9.44 -4.85 5.24
C ASP A 136 -10.67 -5.45 4.59
N VAL A 137 -11.10 -6.62 5.05
CA VAL A 137 -12.25 -7.33 4.52
C VAL A 137 -13.21 -7.68 5.65
N THR A 138 -14.46 -7.22 5.52
CA THR A 138 -15.55 -7.60 6.42
C THR A 138 -16.67 -8.19 5.57
N VAL A 139 -16.87 -9.51 5.71
CA VAL A 139 -17.93 -10.26 5.02
C VAL A 139 -18.66 -11.09 6.06
N ASP A 140 -19.87 -10.65 6.42
CA ASP A 140 -20.78 -11.33 7.33
C ASP A 140 -22.23 -11.24 6.83
N ALA A 141 -23.18 -11.74 7.61
CA ALA A 141 -24.61 -11.75 7.25
C ALA A 141 -25.22 -10.34 7.12
N GLY A 142 -24.66 -9.34 7.79
CA GLY A 142 -25.19 -7.98 7.81
C GLY A 142 -24.45 -7.01 6.88
N GLN A 143 -23.22 -7.34 6.48
CA GLN A 143 -22.41 -6.42 5.69
C GLN A 143 -21.34 -7.11 4.85
N ARG A 144 -21.03 -6.49 3.71
CA ARG A 144 -19.97 -6.91 2.81
C ARG A 144 -19.15 -5.68 2.41
N ARG A 145 -17.96 -5.54 3.00
CA ARG A 145 -17.10 -4.38 2.79
C ARG A 145 -15.66 -4.82 2.56
N ILE A 146 -15.02 -4.17 1.59
CA ILE A 146 -13.57 -4.21 1.36
C ILE A 146 -13.08 -2.78 1.49
N PHE A 147 -12.18 -2.49 2.40
CA PHE A 147 -11.56 -1.18 2.51
C PHE A 147 -10.15 -1.25 1.91
N VAL A 148 -9.88 -0.42 0.89
CA VAL A 148 -8.59 -0.36 0.20
C VAL A 148 -7.76 0.78 0.80
N HIS A 149 -6.74 0.42 1.59
CA HIS A 149 -5.81 1.37 2.18
C HIS A 149 -4.73 1.81 1.20
N ALA A 150 -4.28 0.91 0.32
CA ALA A 150 -3.25 1.18 -0.67
C ALA A 150 -3.27 0.16 -1.80
N GLY A 151 -2.68 0.53 -2.93
CA GLY A 151 -2.40 -0.39 -4.02
C GLY A 151 -3.56 -0.54 -4.98
N GLU A 152 -3.65 -1.74 -5.57
CA GLU A 152 -4.61 -2.06 -6.61
C GLU A 152 -5.21 -3.43 -6.35
N ILE A 153 -6.52 -3.52 -6.49
CA ILE A 153 -7.27 -4.76 -6.37
C ILE A 153 -8.15 -4.99 -7.60
N LEU A 154 -8.36 -6.25 -7.93
CA LEU A 154 -9.41 -6.66 -8.83
C LEU A 154 -10.46 -7.44 -8.04
N VAL A 155 -11.71 -7.08 -8.22
CA VAL A 155 -12.87 -7.69 -7.55
C VAL A 155 -13.76 -8.33 -8.60
N ASP A 156 -14.10 -9.61 -8.41
CA ASP A 156 -15.05 -10.33 -9.23
C ASP A 156 -16.17 -10.89 -8.36
N THR A 157 -17.39 -10.44 -8.63
CA THR A 157 -18.59 -10.80 -7.85
C THR A 157 -19.54 -11.72 -8.63
N GLU A 158 -19.09 -12.35 -9.72
CA GLU A 158 -19.95 -13.19 -10.57
C GLU A 158 -20.51 -14.39 -9.83
N ASN A 159 -19.72 -15.02 -8.95
CA ASN A 159 -20.06 -16.25 -8.24
C ASN A 159 -20.58 -16.03 -6.80
N VAL A 160 -21.10 -14.84 -6.52
CA VAL A 160 -21.61 -14.49 -5.20
C VAL A 160 -22.96 -15.15 -4.94
N ARG A 161 -23.17 -15.65 -3.73
CA ARG A 161 -24.44 -16.26 -3.31
C ARG A 161 -25.57 -15.23 -3.37
N PRO A 162 -26.75 -15.59 -3.88
CA PRO A 162 -27.91 -14.71 -3.87
C PRO A 162 -28.38 -14.36 -2.44
N GLY A 163 -29.03 -13.20 -2.29
CA GLY A 163 -29.65 -12.78 -1.00
C GLY A 163 -28.69 -12.14 0.00
N LEU A 164 -27.43 -11.96 -0.34
CA LEU A 164 -26.47 -11.26 0.52
C LEU A 164 -26.58 -9.72 0.40
N PRO A 165 -26.19 -8.97 1.44
CA PRO A 165 -26.12 -7.52 1.38
C PRO A 165 -25.24 -7.02 0.21
N PRO A 166 -25.48 -5.82 -0.33
CA PRO A 166 -24.65 -5.24 -1.37
C PRO A 166 -23.18 -5.13 -0.92
N LEU A 167 -22.25 -5.53 -1.78
CA LEU A 167 -20.83 -5.29 -1.54
C LEU A 167 -20.53 -3.80 -1.71
N ARG A 168 -19.67 -3.26 -0.86
CA ARG A 168 -19.09 -1.92 -0.99
C ARG A 168 -17.57 -2.01 -0.91
N VAL A 169 -16.90 -1.49 -1.93
CA VAL A 169 -15.43 -1.29 -1.89
C VAL A 169 -15.19 0.15 -1.49
N LEU A 170 -14.58 0.35 -0.34
CA LEU A 170 -14.38 1.65 0.29
C LEU A 170 -12.93 2.10 0.10
N THR A 171 -12.74 3.39 -0.10
CA THR A 171 -11.45 4.07 -0.09
C THR A 171 -11.57 5.38 0.68
N ALA A 172 -10.46 6.08 0.89
CA ALA A 172 -10.49 7.42 1.48
C ALA A 172 -11.29 8.44 0.64
N HIS A 173 -11.49 8.17 -0.66
CA HIS A 173 -12.12 9.10 -1.59
C HIS A 173 -13.62 8.81 -1.83
N GLY A 174 -14.11 7.66 -1.35
CA GLY A 174 -15.50 7.27 -1.51
C GLY A 174 -15.71 5.77 -1.61
N ALA A 175 -16.87 5.36 -2.09
CA ALA A 175 -17.25 3.97 -2.24
C ALA A 175 -17.48 3.60 -3.70
N VAL A 176 -17.14 2.36 -4.04
CA VAL A 176 -17.48 1.71 -5.30
C VAL A 176 -18.49 0.61 -4.99
N ARG A 177 -19.69 0.71 -5.55
CA ARG A 177 -20.76 -0.27 -5.36
C ARG A 177 -20.91 -1.10 -6.65
N PRO A 178 -20.51 -2.37 -6.64
CA PRO A 178 -20.67 -3.25 -7.80
C PRO A 178 -22.14 -3.65 -8.01
N LEU A 179 -22.49 -3.85 -9.27
CA LEU A 179 -23.80 -4.30 -9.72
C LEU A 179 -23.68 -5.68 -10.42
N GLY A 180 -23.02 -6.66 -9.74
CA GLY A 180 -22.74 -7.99 -10.27
C GLY A 180 -21.63 -7.97 -11.33
N THR A 181 -20.38 -7.63 -10.97
CA THR A 181 -19.37 -7.14 -11.92
C THR A 181 -17.95 -7.63 -11.63
N ARG A 182 -17.06 -7.48 -12.63
CA ARG A 182 -15.60 -7.57 -12.53
C ARG A 182 -15.00 -6.20 -12.78
N PHE A 183 -14.23 -5.68 -11.83
CA PHE A 183 -13.67 -4.33 -11.88
C PHE A 183 -12.37 -4.22 -11.09
N ILE A 184 -11.59 -3.20 -11.40
CA ILE A 184 -10.33 -2.86 -10.75
C ILE A 184 -10.52 -1.57 -9.96
N VAL A 185 -9.94 -1.54 -8.76
CA VAL A 185 -9.85 -0.33 -7.93
C VAL A 185 -8.37 -0.08 -7.62
N THR A 186 -7.86 1.07 -8.06
CA THR A 186 -6.48 1.51 -7.79
C THR A 186 -6.53 2.73 -6.89
N ARG A 187 -6.11 2.58 -5.62
CA ARG A 187 -6.02 3.70 -4.70
C ARG A 187 -4.66 4.39 -4.84
N GLN A 188 -4.70 5.66 -5.21
CA GLN A 188 -3.57 6.60 -5.19
C GLN A 188 -3.74 7.57 -4.01
N ASP A 189 -2.72 8.38 -3.72
CA ASP A 189 -2.78 9.28 -2.56
C ASP A 189 -3.92 10.32 -2.71
N ASP A 190 -4.08 10.90 -3.91
CA ASP A 190 -5.04 11.98 -4.16
C ASP A 190 -6.37 11.52 -4.75
N LEU A 191 -6.45 10.31 -5.28
CA LEU A 191 -7.64 9.80 -5.95
C LEU A 191 -7.70 8.26 -5.97
N THR A 192 -8.88 7.75 -6.26
CA THR A 192 -9.11 6.33 -6.56
C THR A 192 -9.54 6.21 -8.01
N ARG A 193 -8.83 5.40 -8.80
CA ARG A 193 -9.24 5.03 -10.16
C ARG A 193 -10.04 3.74 -10.12
N VAL A 194 -11.06 3.66 -10.97
CA VAL A 194 -11.88 2.46 -11.13
C VAL A 194 -12.00 2.15 -12.61
N ALA A 195 -11.76 0.91 -12.99
CA ALA A 195 -11.93 0.40 -14.35
C ALA A 195 -12.90 -0.78 -14.33
N VAL A 196 -13.94 -0.75 -15.17
CA VAL A 196 -15.00 -1.76 -15.19
C VAL A 196 -14.78 -2.70 -16.37
N LEU A 197 -14.52 -3.98 -16.05
CA LEU A 197 -14.27 -5.00 -17.07
C LEU A 197 -15.54 -5.70 -17.52
N ARG A 198 -16.52 -5.86 -16.62
CA ARG A 198 -17.83 -6.45 -16.92
C ARG A 198 -18.94 -5.75 -16.14
N HIS A 199 -20.13 -5.66 -16.74
CA HIS A 199 -21.36 -5.04 -16.21
C HIS A 199 -21.17 -3.57 -15.80
N ALA A 200 -21.49 -3.18 -14.56
CA ALA A 200 -21.46 -1.78 -14.13
C ALA A 200 -21.11 -1.63 -12.65
N VAL A 201 -20.57 -0.47 -12.29
CA VAL A 201 -20.38 -0.04 -10.89
C VAL A 201 -20.93 1.37 -10.69
N ALA A 202 -21.33 1.69 -9.47
CA ALA A 202 -21.65 3.05 -9.04
C ALA A 202 -20.48 3.60 -8.22
N LEU A 203 -19.98 4.77 -8.60
CA LEU A 203 -18.99 5.55 -7.84
C LEU A 203 -19.73 6.54 -6.94
N GLU A 204 -19.56 6.39 -5.63
CA GLU A 204 -20.21 7.21 -4.60
C GLU A 204 -19.13 8.06 -3.90
N PRO A 205 -19.05 9.40 -4.15
CA PRO A 205 -18.02 10.25 -3.53
C PRO A 205 -18.15 10.31 -2.01
N ALA A 206 -17.02 10.39 -1.28
CA ALA A 206 -17.02 10.55 0.18
C ALA A 206 -17.65 11.86 0.64
N THR A 207 -17.55 12.91 -0.16
CA THR A 207 -18.13 14.26 0.11
C THR A 207 -19.63 14.33 -0.15
N GLY A 208 -20.26 13.24 -0.59
CA GLY A 208 -21.63 13.23 -1.05
C GLY A 208 -21.78 13.70 -2.50
N GLY A 209 -23.01 13.72 -3.01
CA GLY A 209 -23.32 14.06 -4.39
C GLY A 209 -23.91 12.89 -5.16
N ALA A 210 -24.26 13.14 -6.42
CA ALA A 210 -24.85 12.13 -7.28
C ALA A 210 -23.82 11.04 -7.61
N PRO A 211 -24.17 9.75 -7.54
CA PRO A 211 -23.30 8.69 -7.96
C PRO A 211 -23.06 8.72 -9.48
N VAL A 212 -21.85 8.39 -9.90
CA VAL A 212 -21.49 8.21 -11.32
C VAL A 212 -21.53 6.72 -11.62
N ILE A 213 -22.30 6.33 -12.65
CA ILE A 213 -22.36 4.94 -13.10
C ILE A 213 -21.33 4.75 -14.22
N LEU A 214 -20.45 3.76 -14.04
CA LEU A 214 -19.53 3.28 -15.07
C LEU A 214 -20.00 1.92 -15.58
N LYS A 215 -19.97 1.74 -16.89
CA LYS A 215 -20.29 0.49 -17.58
C LYS A 215 -19.03 -0.27 -17.99
N ALA A 216 -19.21 -1.51 -18.42
CA ALA A 216 -18.12 -2.32 -18.96
C ALA A 216 -17.37 -1.57 -20.07
N GLY A 217 -16.04 -1.59 -20.01
CA GLY A 217 -15.16 -0.85 -20.90
C GLY A 217 -14.90 0.61 -20.51
N GLU A 218 -15.54 1.10 -19.45
CA GLU A 218 -15.34 2.47 -18.96
C GLU A 218 -14.47 2.52 -17.71
N GLN A 219 -13.81 3.65 -17.51
CA GLN A 219 -13.07 3.97 -16.32
C GLN A 219 -13.46 5.33 -15.77
N GLY A 220 -13.18 5.54 -14.48
CA GLY A 220 -13.49 6.80 -13.79
C GLY A 220 -12.63 7.00 -12.56
N THR A 221 -12.85 8.13 -11.90
CA THR A 221 -12.12 8.51 -10.69
C THR A 221 -13.04 8.96 -9.58
N LEU A 222 -12.65 8.65 -8.35
CA LEU A 222 -13.15 9.24 -7.12
C LEU A 222 -12.04 10.12 -6.54
N ALA A 223 -12.33 11.37 -6.29
CA ALA A 223 -11.42 12.34 -5.69
C ALA A 223 -12.16 13.17 -4.64
N PRO A 224 -11.47 13.97 -3.80
CA PRO A 224 -12.15 14.89 -2.88
C PRO A 224 -13.12 15.85 -3.57
N ALA A 225 -12.89 16.18 -4.83
CA ALA A 225 -13.77 17.03 -5.65
C ALA A 225 -15.04 16.31 -6.16
N GLY A 226 -15.12 14.98 -6.03
CA GLY A 226 -16.25 14.18 -6.49
C GLY A 226 -15.89 12.99 -7.35
N ALA A 227 -16.92 12.41 -8.01
CA ALA A 227 -16.76 11.29 -8.94
C ALA A 227 -16.84 11.78 -10.38
N GLN A 228 -16.01 11.23 -11.27
CA GLN A 228 -15.99 11.56 -12.69
C GLN A 228 -15.78 10.31 -13.57
N ALA A 229 -16.47 10.21 -14.69
CA ALA A 229 -16.13 9.28 -15.75
C ALA A 229 -14.89 9.80 -16.50
N ALA A 230 -13.92 8.92 -16.78
CA ALA A 230 -12.66 9.27 -17.42
C ALA A 230 -12.50 8.64 -18.83
N GLY A 231 -13.60 8.13 -19.39
CA GLY A 231 -13.65 7.58 -20.74
C GLY A 231 -13.43 6.06 -20.80
N ALA A 232 -13.05 5.57 -21.98
CA ALA A 232 -12.85 4.15 -22.23
C ALA A 232 -11.56 3.62 -21.59
N ILE A 233 -11.57 2.35 -21.19
CA ILE A 233 -10.37 1.63 -20.80
C ILE A 233 -9.45 1.45 -22.00
N THR A 234 -8.16 1.65 -21.83
CA THR A 234 -7.14 1.36 -22.85
C THR A 234 -6.31 0.14 -22.43
N GLY A 235 -6.07 -0.77 -23.37
CA GLY A 235 -5.27 -1.98 -23.14
C GLY A 235 -5.94 -3.02 -22.23
N GLU A 236 -5.14 -3.81 -21.54
CA GLU A 236 -5.57 -4.88 -20.65
C GLU A 236 -5.20 -4.56 -19.18
N PRO A 237 -6.04 -3.81 -18.46
CA PRO A 237 -5.70 -3.34 -17.12
C PRO A 237 -5.63 -4.47 -16.09
N ASP A 238 -6.20 -5.65 -16.35
CA ASP A 238 -6.14 -6.84 -15.50
C ASP A 238 -5.02 -7.82 -15.89
N ALA A 239 -4.16 -7.51 -16.87
CA ALA A 239 -3.08 -8.39 -17.31
C ALA A 239 -2.11 -8.76 -16.16
N TRP A 240 -1.98 -7.90 -15.16
CA TRP A 240 -1.15 -8.16 -13.99
C TRP A 240 -1.60 -9.40 -13.19
N THR A 241 -2.88 -9.79 -13.23
CA THR A 241 -3.35 -11.04 -12.60
C THR A 241 -2.68 -12.28 -13.21
N ARG A 242 -2.20 -12.16 -14.46
CA ARG A 242 -1.46 -13.19 -15.20
C ARG A 242 0.05 -12.95 -15.23
N GLY A 243 0.56 -12.00 -14.46
CA GLY A 243 1.99 -11.68 -14.42
C GLY A 243 2.51 -10.78 -15.52
N LEU A 244 1.64 -10.06 -16.19
CA LEU A 244 1.98 -9.23 -17.34
C LEU A 244 1.57 -7.78 -17.13
N LEU A 245 2.36 -6.86 -17.67
CA LEU A 245 2.00 -5.48 -17.91
C LEU A 245 1.87 -5.32 -19.43
N VAL A 246 0.63 -5.19 -19.92
CA VAL A 246 0.34 -4.99 -21.34
C VAL A 246 0.12 -3.50 -21.56
N VAL A 247 0.94 -2.93 -22.42
CA VAL A 247 0.93 -1.49 -22.73
C VAL A 247 0.83 -1.25 -24.23
N ASP A 248 0.08 -0.22 -24.61
CA ASP A 248 -0.02 0.21 -25.99
C ASP A 248 0.25 1.72 -26.09
N ASN A 249 1.32 2.07 -26.78
CA ASN A 249 1.76 3.43 -27.00
C ASN A 249 1.95 4.26 -25.69
N TRP A 250 2.37 3.60 -24.60
CA TRP A 250 2.64 4.27 -23.34
C TRP A 250 3.93 5.08 -23.41
N ARG A 251 3.96 6.18 -22.67
CA ARG A 251 5.19 6.89 -22.39
C ARG A 251 6.12 6.02 -21.51
N LEU A 252 7.42 6.16 -21.75
CA LEU A 252 8.41 5.37 -21.01
C LEU A 252 8.39 5.71 -19.51
N ASP A 253 8.22 6.99 -19.14
CA ASP A 253 8.11 7.39 -17.74
C ASP A 253 6.89 6.77 -17.04
N ASP A 254 5.72 6.71 -17.70
CA ASP A 254 4.52 6.05 -17.18
C ASP A 254 4.74 4.54 -16.99
N PHE A 255 5.36 3.90 -17.99
CA PHE A 255 5.72 2.49 -17.91
C PHE A 255 6.68 2.21 -16.76
N ILE A 256 7.74 3.00 -16.61
CA ILE A 256 8.74 2.87 -15.56
C ILE A 256 8.11 3.09 -14.17
N ALA A 257 7.24 4.09 -14.02
CA ALA A 257 6.50 4.34 -12.78
C ALA A 257 5.58 3.16 -12.42
N ARG A 258 4.95 2.53 -13.42
CA ARG A 258 4.15 1.33 -13.20
C ARG A 258 4.99 0.12 -12.82
N LEU A 259 6.13 -0.10 -13.50
CA LEU A 259 7.05 -1.21 -13.24
C LEU A 259 7.77 -1.08 -11.89
N ASP A 260 8.04 0.16 -11.42
CA ASP A 260 8.64 0.45 -10.10
C ASP A 260 7.87 -0.20 -8.94
N ARG A 261 6.55 -0.36 -9.08
CA ARG A 261 5.70 -1.00 -8.06
C ARG A 261 6.01 -2.49 -7.85
N TYR A 262 6.60 -3.16 -8.85
CA TYR A 262 6.84 -4.61 -8.84
C TYR A 262 8.24 -5.00 -8.38
N ARG A 263 9.07 -4.04 -7.97
CA ARG A 263 10.41 -4.34 -7.48
C ARG A 263 10.74 -3.59 -6.18
N PRO A 264 11.58 -4.16 -5.30
CA PRO A 264 12.10 -3.41 -4.17
C PRO A 264 13.10 -2.35 -4.66
N GLY A 265 13.03 -1.15 -4.06
CA GLY A 265 13.93 -0.04 -4.38
C GLY A 265 13.28 1.03 -5.25
N LEU A 266 14.07 1.71 -6.06
CA LEU A 266 13.65 2.83 -6.89
C LEU A 266 14.06 2.60 -8.34
N LEU A 267 13.09 2.65 -9.23
CA LEU A 267 13.28 2.66 -10.66
C LEU A 267 12.89 4.03 -11.20
N ARG A 268 13.78 4.71 -11.90
CA ARG A 268 13.56 6.08 -12.40
C ARG A 268 13.83 6.15 -13.89
N CYS A 269 13.15 7.09 -14.55
CA CYS A 269 13.34 7.42 -15.95
C CYS A 269 14.00 8.80 -16.03
N ASP A 270 14.97 8.96 -16.91
CA ASP A 270 15.56 10.26 -17.21
C ASP A 270 14.60 11.09 -18.07
N ASP A 271 14.51 12.39 -17.81
CA ASP A 271 13.64 13.30 -18.55
C ASP A 271 13.91 13.29 -20.06
N GLY A 272 15.19 13.11 -20.45
CA GLY A 272 15.58 13.05 -21.86
C GLY A 272 15.03 11.85 -22.64
N VAL A 273 14.55 10.81 -21.98
CA VAL A 273 13.95 9.61 -22.60
C VAL A 273 12.50 9.37 -22.18
N ALA A 274 11.99 10.13 -21.25
CA ALA A 274 10.67 9.99 -20.64
C ALA A 274 9.54 9.92 -21.67
N ALA A 275 9.62 10.72 -22.72
CA ALA A 275 8.60 10.82 -23.78
C ALA A 275 8.65 9.70 -24.82
N LEU A 276 9.66 8.83 -24.79
CA LEU A 276 9.70 7.67 -25.70
C LEU A 276 8.46 6.80 -25.49
N ARG A 277 8.01 6.17 -26.57
CA ARG A 277 6.80 5.37 -26.56
C ARG A 277 7.12 3.90 -26.72
N LEU A 278 6.38 3.05 -26.01
CA LEU A 278 6.52 1.60 -26.15
C LEU A 278 5.16 0.91 -26.14
N SER A 279 5.09 -0.23 -26.83
CA SER A 279 3.97 -1.15 -26.82
C SER A 279 4.51 -2.57 -26.62
N GLY A 280 3.75 -3.42 -25.96
CA GLY A 280 4.12 -4.83 -25.72
C GLY A 280 3.57 -5.38 -24.44
N ALA A 281 3.89 -6.67 -24.18
CA ALA A 281 3.60 -7.37 -22.95
C ALA A 281 4.91 -7.63 -22.19
N PHE A 282 4.98 -7.18 -20.95
CA PHE A 282 6.18 -7.22 -20.13
C PHE A 282 5.93 -8.02 -18.86
N PRO A 283 6.81 -8.98 -18.49
CA PRO A 283 6.64 -9.74 -17.26
C PRO A 283 6.84 -8.83 -16.04
N VAL A 284 5.91 -8.87 -15.07
CA VAL A 284 6.05 -8.13 -13.82
C VAL A 284 6.72 -8.95 -12.72
N ASP A 285 6.78 -10.28 -12.87
CA ASP A 285 7.49 -11.18 -11.95
C ASP A 285 9.01 -11.11 -12.11
N ASP A 286 9.49 -10.74 -13.31
CA ASP A 286 10.89 -10.49 -13.61
C ASP A 286 11.04 -9.10 -14.23
N THR A 287 11.17 -8.11 -13.37
CA THR A 287 11.33 -6.71 -13.79
C THR A 287 12.66 -6.47 -14.54
N ASP A 288 13.69 -7.28 -14.31
CA ASP A 288 14.96 -7.16 -15.04
C ASP A 288 14.81 -7.67 -16.47
N GLN A 289 14.02 -8.73 -16.69
CA GLN A 289 13.64 -9.19 -18.03
C GLN A 289 12.82 -8.13 -18.77
N ALA A 290 11.84 -7.50 -18.07
CA ALA A 290 11.06 -6.41 -18.63
C ALA A 290 11.96 -5.23 -19.06
N LEU A 291 12.90 -4.81 -18.21
CA LEU A 291 13.86 -3.74 -18.52
C LEU A 291 14.79 -4.12 -19.69
N ALA A 292 15.25 -5.37 -19.76
CA ALA A 292 16.04 -5.85 -20.89
C ALA A 292 15.25 -5.79 -22.22
N ALA A 293 13.94 -6.05 -22.20
CA ALA A 293 13.07 -5.87 -23.37
C ALA A 293 12.99 -4.40 -23.79
N VAL A 294 12.85 -3.48 -22.84
CA VAL A 294 12.83 -2.02 -23.09
C VAL A 294 14.13 -1.56 -23.79
N THR A 295 15.31 -2.02 -23.31
CA THR A 295 16.61 -1.63 -23.92
C THR A 295 16.83 -2.21 -25.30
N ARG A 296 16.15 -3.29 -25.68
CA ARG A 296 16.14 -3.82 -27.04
C ARG A 296 15.23 -3.01 -27.97
N ALA A 297 14.11 -2.53 -27.45
CA ALA A 297 13.08 -1.84 -28.22
C ALA A 297 13.39 -0.34 -28.41
N LEU A 298 14.03 0.30 -27.42
CA LEU A 298 14.26 1.74 -27.38
C LEU A 298 15.76 2.09 -27.28
N PRO A 299 16.16 3.30 -27.74
CA PRO A 299 17.55 3.77 -27.63
C PRO A 299 17.91 4.20 -26.20
N VAL A 300 17.77 3.30 -25.25
CA VAL A 300 18.02 3.55 -23.82
C VAL A 300 19.00 2.53 -23.25
N ASN A 301 19.63 2.90 -22.14
CA ASN A 301 20.49 2.03 -21.32
C ASN A 301 19.99 2.02 -19.87
N ILE A 302 20.38 0.96 -19.13
CA ILE A 302 20.10 0.80 -17.72
C ILE A 302 21.34 1.18 -16.92
N ALA A 303 21.29 2.28 -16.18
CA ALA A 303 22.31 2.69 -15.22
C ALA A 303 21.93 2.10 -13.83
N ARG A 304 22.74 1.18 -13.32
CA ARG A 304 22.56 0.58 -11.98
C ARG A 304 23.55 1.21 -11.03
N PHE A 305 23.06 2.01 -10.09
CA PHE A 305 23.89 2.62 -9.04
C PHE A 305 24.05 1.68 -7.83
N THR A 306 22.97 0.99 -7.49
CA THR A 306 22.93 -0.09 -6.48
C THR A 306 21.93 -1.15 -6.94
N ARG A 307 21.81 -2.26 -6.19
CA ARG A 307 20.73 -3.24 -6.42
C ARG A 307 19.32 -2.66 -6.21
N TYR A 308 19.21 -1.54 -5.47
CA TYR A 308 17.94 -0.88 -5.12
C TYR A 308 17.69 0.42 -5.88
N TYR A 309 18.67 0.95 -6.62
CA TYR A 309 18.51 2.16 -7.39
C TYR A 309 18.96 1.96 -8.84
N VAL A 310 17.97 1.99 -9.72
CA VAL A 310 18.12 1.78 -11.16
C VAL A 310 17.51 2.98 -11.90
N ARG A 311 18.23 3.44 -12.94
CA ARG A 311 17.80 4.58 -13.76
C ARG A 311 17.88 4.22 -15.24
N ILE A 312 16.84 4.59 -15.99
CA ILE A 312 16.83 4.46 -17.45
C ILE A 312 17.33 5.77 -18.03
N VAL A 313 18.36 5.69 -18.86
CA VAL A 313 19.05 6.83 -19.47
C VAL A 313 19.16 6.68 -20.97
N ALA A 314 19.44 7.76 -21.72
CA ALA A 314 19.66 7.68 -23.15
C ALA A 314 20.87 6.78 -23.48
N ARG A 315 20.77 6.00 -24.56
CA ARG A 315 21.91 5.29 -25.13
C ARG A 315 22.80 6.32 -25.82
N ARG A 316 24.03 6.44 -25.35
CA ARG A 316 25.06 7.27 -26.00
C ARG A 316 25.61 6.56 -27.21
#